data_765545f46a49f2d2db86d88919b73bfa
#
_entry.id   765545f46a49f2d2db86d88919b73bfa
#
_cell.length_a   1.000
_cell.length_b   1.000
_cell.length_c   1.000
_cell.angle_alpha   90.00
_cell.angle_beta   90.00
_cell.angle_gamma   90.00
#
_symmetry.space_group_name_H-M   'P 1'
#
loop_
_entity.id
_entity.type
_entity.pdbx_description
1 polymer ?
#
loop_
_entity_poly.entity_id
_entity_poly.type
_entity_poly.pdbx_seq_one_letter_code
_entity_poly.pdbx_strand_id
1 'polypeptide(L)'
;MGLATAAGAAAAGAKVTIASSDQSRLDAALAALPGGCDGVVADARSEASVAEALAGIGELDHLVYTAGDSVTPRPLGEVPLDEARRLFDVRFWGAVAAVRHAAPRIRAGGSVVLTSGTVAVRPSAGAALMAGGAAAIEGLTRGLAVELAPIRVNAVRPGAVHTPMWDAAPEPRRSALLGALAERTLTKTVGEPNQIAAAHLYLMDNRFVTGTVLTVDGGAVLL
;
A
#
# COMPACT_ATOMS: atom_id res chain seq x y z
N MET A 1 -6.67 -1.76 3.86
CA MET A 1 -5.95 -0.48 4.05
C MET A 1 -6.46 0.56 3.05
N GLY A 2 -6.32 0.39 1.75
CA GLY A 2 -6.76 1.37 0.74
C GLY A 2 -8.22 1.84 0.88
N LEU A 3 -9.17 0.91 1.09
CA LEU A 3 -10.56 1.27 1.32
C LEU A 3 -10.76 2.15 2.57
N ALA A 4 -10.05 1.85 3.65
CA ALA A 4 -10.11 2.67 4.87
C ALA A 4 -9.50 4.07 4.65
N THR A 5 -8.43 4.16 3.83
CA THR A 5 -7.85 5.45 3.44
C THR A 5 -8.83 6.26 2.59
N ALA A 6 -9.49 5.62 1.63
CA ALA A 6 -10.53 6.24 0.80
C ALA A 6 -11.69 6.78 1.66
N ALA A 7 -12.17 5.98 2.60
CA ALA A 7 -13.23 6.38 3.53
C ALA A 7 -12.81 7.58 4.40
N GLY A 8 -11.59 7.55 4.94
CA GLY A 8 -11.07 8.65 5.75
C GLY A 8 -10.87 9.93 4.94
N ALA A 9 -10.37 9.85 3.71
CA ALA A 9 -10.23 10.99 2.82
C ALA A 9 -11.59 11.59 2.43
N ALA A 10 -12.58 10.74 2.09
CA ALA A 10 -13.93 11.19 1.77
C ALA A 10 -14.60 11.87 2.97
N ALA A 11 -14.43 11.32 4.18
CA ALA A 11 -14.94 11.93 5.42
C ALA A 11 -14.28 13.30 5.71
N ALA A 12 -13.04 13.51 5.25
CA ALA A 12 -12.35 14.81 5.31
C ALA A 12 -12.74 15.76 4.17
N GLY A 13 -13.70 15.40 3.32
CA GLY A 13 -14.22 16.24 2.23
C GLY A 13 -13.44 16.13 0.91
N ALA A 14 -12.55 15.16 0.75
CA ALA A 14 -11.84 14.94 -0.50
C ALA A 14 -12.74 14.30 -1.57
N LYS A 15 -12.57 14.68 -2.82
CA LYS A 15 -13.07 13.90 -3.95
C LYS A 15 -12.16 12.68 -4.12
N VAL A 16 -12.70 11.49 -3.99
CA VAL A 16 -11.93 10.24 -3.97
C VAL A 16 -12.25 9.40 -5.19
N THR A 17 -11.21 8.95 -5.90
CA THR A 17 -11.30 7.89 -6.91
C THR A 17 -10.52 6.68 -6.43
N ILE A 18 -11.17 5.51 -6.34
CA ILE A 18 -10.52 4.25 -6.00
C ILE A 18 -10.25 3.43 -7.26
N ALA A 19 -9.16 2.66 -7.24
CA ALA A 19 -8.79 1.75 -8.31
C ALA A 19 -8.74 0.30 -7.81
N SER A 20 -9.23 -0.64 -8.63
CA SER A 20 -9.14 -2.08 -8.40
C SER A 20 -8.94 -2.81 -9.72
N SER A 21 -8.26 -3.96 -9.71
CA SER A 21 -8.12 -4.81 -10.88
C SER A 21 -9.37 -5.66 -11.19
N ASP A 22 -10.38 -5.63 -10.33
CA ASP A 22 -11.59 -6.43 -10.42
C ASP A 22 -12.82 -5.54 -10.24
N GLN A 23 -13.75 -5.58 -11.20
CA GLN A 23 -14.95 -4.75 -11.21
C GLN A 23 -15.86 -5.06 -10.02
N SER A 24 -16.05 -6.32 -9.66
CA SER A 24 -16.95 -6.69 -8.57
C SER A 24 -16.44 -6.22 -7.21
N ARG A 25 -15.12 -6.27 -7.00
CA ARG A 25 -14.47 -5.68 -5.82
C ARG A 25 -14.57 -4.17 -5.80
N LEU A 26 -14.46 -3.54 -6.97
CA LEU A 26 -14.62 -2.10 -7.12
C LEU A 26 -16.03 -1.66 -6.73
N ASP A 27 -17.05 -2.33 -7.25
CA ASP A 27 -18.47 -2.06 -6.96
C ASP A 27 -18.79 -2.25 -5.48
N ALA A 28 -18.30 -3.34 -4.87
CA ALA A 28 -18.45 -3.59 -3.44
C ALA A 28 -17.75 -2.53 -2.58
N ALA A 29 -16.57 -2.06 -3.00
CA ALA A 29 -15.84 -1.01 -2.31
C ALA A 29 -16.56 0.34 -2.41
N LEU A 30 -17.08 0.70 -3.59
CA LEU A 30 -17.88 1.93 -3.78
C LEU A 30 -19.15 1.92 -2.95
N ALA A 31 -19.84 0.78 -2.86
CA ALA A 31 -21.03 0.63 -2.03
C ALA A 31 -20.75 0.82 -0.52
N ALA A 32 -19.51 0.57 -0.08
CA ALA A 32 -19.08 0.75 1.30
C ALA A 32 -18.52 2.15 1.61
N LEU A 33 -18.34 3.01 0.60
CA LEU A 33 -17.83 4.36 0.74
C LEU A 33 -18.97 5.38 0.81
N PRO A 34 -18.72 6.58 1.38
CA PRO A 34 -19.66 7.70 1.27
C PRO A 34 -20.00 8.02 -0.19
N GLY A 35 -21.22 8.45 -0.45
CA GLY A 35 -21.63 8.88 -1.79
C GLY A 35 -20.73 9.96 -2.36
N GLY A 36 -20.51 9.95 -3.69
CA GLY A 36 -19.65 10.88 -4.39
C GLY A 36 -18.20 10.41 -4.57
N CYS A 37 -17.88 9.18 -4.18
CA CYS A 37 -16.63 8.52 -4.55
C CYS A 37 -16.75 7.90 -5.95
N ASP A 38 -15.70 8.02 -6.75
CA ASP A 38 -15.58 7.44 -8.09
C ASP A 38 -14.71 6.17 -8.06
N GLY A 39 -14.83 5.35 -9.09
CA GLY A 39 -14.04 4.13 -9.23
C GLY A 39 -13.54 3.88 -10.65
N VAL A 40 -12.40 3.25 -10.78
CA VAL A 40 -11.81 2.87 -12.08
C VAL A 40 -11.16 1.48 -11.99
N VAL A 41 -11.33 0.69 -13.04
CA VAL A 41 -10.62 -0.59 -13.15
C VAL A 41 -9.19 -0.33 -13.61
N ALA A 42 -8.21 -0.85 -12.84
CA ALA A 42 -6.80 -0.77 -13.18
C ALA A 42 -6.05 -2.02 -12.71
N ASP A 43 -5.47 -2.77 -13.62
CA ASP A 43 -4.56 -3.86 -13.28
C ASP A 43 -3.13 -3.32 -13.12
N ALA A 44 -2.63 -3.33 -11.90
CA ALA A 44 -1.28 -2.87 -11.58
C ALA A 44 -0.16 -3.70 -12.24
N ARG A 45 -0.46 -4.89 -12.81
CA ARG A 45 0.48 -5.68 -13.61
C ARG A 45 0.61 -5.17 -15.05
N SER A 46 -0.29 -4.32 -15.49
CA SER A 46 -0.33 -3.74 -16.84
C SER A 46 -0.12 -2.24 -16.78
N GLU A 47 1.05 -1.77 -17.24
CA GLU A 47 1.32 -0.33 -17.34
C GLU A 47 0.25 0.38 -18.20
N ALA A 48 -0.18 -0.25 -19.29
CA ALA A 48 -1.22 0.32 -20.17
C ALA A 48 -2.54 0.50 -19.44
N SER A 49 -2.97 -0.49 -18.63
CA SER A 49 -4.19 -0.39 -17.80
C SER A 49 -4.10 0.73 -16.78
N VAL A 50 -2.94 0.87 -16.12
CA VAL A 50 -2.69 1.96 -15.16
C VAL A 50 -2.70 3.33 -15.84
N ALA A 51 -2.06 3.44 -17.01
CA ALA A 51 -2.01 4.67 -17.79
C ALA A 51 -3.42 5.12 -18.24
N GLU A 52 -4.22 4.20 -18.76
CA GLU A 52 -5.60 4.46 -19.20
C GLU A 52 -6.48 4.91 -18.02
N ALA A 53 -6.41 4.20 -16.90
CA ALA A 53 -7.15 4.55 -15.69
C ALA A 53 -6.82 5.97 -15.20
N LEU A 54 -5.54 6.32 -15.13
CA LEU A 54 -5.10 7.65 -14.69
C LEU A 54 -5.41 8.74 -15.74
N ALA A 55 -5.42 8.41 -17.02
CA ALA A 55 -5.79 9.36 -18.07
C ALA A 55 -7.21 9.91 -17.89
N GLY A 56 -8.14 9.07 -17.39
CA GLY A 56 -9.53 9.46 -17.14
C GLY A 56 -9.77 10.30 -15.88
N ILE A 57 -8.79 10.35 -14.94
CA ILE A 57 -9.00 11.01 -13.64
C ILE A 57 -8.73 12.53 -13.69
N GLY A 58 -7.87 13.01 -14.58
CA GLY A 58 -7.51 14.43 -14.65
C GLY A 58 -6.43 14.81 -13.63
N GLU A 59 -6.53 16.01 -13.02
CA GLU A 59 -5.60 16.49 -12.02
C GLU A 59 -5.84 15.83 -10.64
N LEU A 60 -4.76 15.62 -9.90
CA LEU A 60 -4.73 14.98 -8.58
C LEU A 60 -4.07 15.91 -7.56
N ASP A 61 -4.50 15.82 -6.32
CA ASP A 61 -3.75 16.37 -5.18
C ASP A 61 -2.86 15.30 -4.56
N HIS A 62 -3.36 14.05 -4.48
CA HIS A 62 -2.64 12.96 -3.82
C HIS A 62 -2.84 11.63 -4.56
N LEU A 63 -1.77 10.82 -4.60
CA LEU A 63 -1.79 9.41 -4.97
C LEU A 63 -1.45 8.56 -3.74
N VAL A 64 -2.31 7.62 -3.38
CA VAL A 64 -2.00 6.60 -2.36
C VAL A 64 -1.99 5.23 -3.00
N TYR A 65 -0.83 4.56 -3.00
CA TYR A 65 -0.66 3.24 -3.59
C TYR A 65 -0.59 2.15 -2.52
N THR A 66 -1.63 1.32 -2.45
CA THR A 66 -1.76 0.24 -1.46
C THR A 66 -1.92 -1.14 -2.10
N ALA A 67 -1.82 -1.24 -3.44
CA ALA A 67 -1.98 -2.51 -4.12
C ALA A 67 -0.84 -3.48 -3.76
N GLY A 68 -1.18 -4.73 -3.58
CA GLY A 68 -0.23 -5.78 -3.27
C GLY A 68 -0.91 -7.16 -3.25
N ASP A 69 -0.16 -8.16 -3.68
CA ASP A 69 -0.60 -9.55 -3.64
C ASP A 69 -0.36 -10.18 -2.27
N SER A 70 -1.17 -11.18 -1.95
CA SER A 70 -0.87 -12.11 -0.86
C SER A 70 0.31 -12.98 -1.27
N VAL A 71 1.33 -13.02 -0.44
CA VAL A 71 2.53 -13.83 -0.66
C VAL A 71 2.72 -14.75 0.53
N THR A 72 2.84 -16.05 0.26
CA THR A 72 3.18 -17.04 1.27
C THR A 72 4.70 -17.11 1.40
N PRO A 73 5.27 -16.97 2.61
CA PRO A 73 6.70 -17.17 2.83
C PRO A 73 7.14 -18.57 2.43
N ARG A 74 8.20 -18.66 1.62
CA ARG A 74 8.84 -19.93 1.20
C ARG A 74 10.36 -19.74 1.14
N PRO A 75 11.16 -20.78 1.46
CA PRO A 75 12.60 -20.75 1.26
C PRO A 75 12.96 -20.36 -0.17
N LEU A 76 13.98 -19.52 -0.35
CA LEU A 76 14.37 -18.98 -1.67
C LEU A 76 14.63 -20.10 -2.69
N GLY A 77 15.24 -21.20 -2.28
CA GLY A 77 15.53 -22.33 -3.16
C GLY A 77 14.29 -23.10 -3.65
N GLU A 78 13.13 -22.86 -3.06
CA GLU A 78 11.85 -23.49 -3.43
C GLU A 78 10.99 -22.60 -4.35
N VAL A 79 11.43 -21.36 -4.60
CA VAL A 79 10.69 -20.41 -5.45
C VAL A 79 11.31 -20.37 -6.85
N PRO A 80 10.58 -20.80 -7.90
CA PRO A 80 11.05 -20.65 -9.27
C PRO A 80 11.33 -19.19 -9.59
N LEU A 81 12.40 -18.92 -10.34
CA LEU A 81 12.86 -17.55 -10.59
C LEU A 81 11.80 -16.68 -11.29
N ASP A 82 11.00 -17.27 -12.18
CA ASP A 82 9.91 -16.54 -12.84
C ASP A 82 8.77 -16.19 -11.89
N GLU A 83 8.50 -17.03 -10.90
CA GLU A 83 7.58 -16.71 -9.83
C GLU A 83 8.16 -15.60 -8.94
N ALA A 84 9.45 -15.70 -8.58
CA ALA A 84 10.14 -14.66 -7.82
C ALA A 84 10.07 -13.28 -8.50
N ARG A 85 10.20 -13.21 -9.84
CA ARG A 85 10.04 -11.96 -10.60
C ARG A 85 8.64 -11.40 -10.49
N ARG A 86 7.60 -12.26 -10.63
CA ARG A 86 6.19 -11.84 -10.55
C ARG A 86 5.78 -11.29 -9.18
N LEU A 87 6.49 -11.62 -8.11
CA LEU A 87 6.24 -11.02 -6.79
C LEU A 87 6.47 -9.50 -6.75
N PHE A 88 7.20 -8.96 -7.71
CA PHE A 88 7.45 -7.54 -7.85
C PHE A 88 6.45 -6.81 -8.75
N ASP A 89 5.65 -7.54 -9.53
CA ASP A 89 4.79 -6.96 -10.58
C ASP A 89 3.81 -5.96 -9.99
N VAL A 90 3.04 -6.34 -8.99
CA VAL A 90 2.05 -5.43 -8.38
C VAL A 90 2.72 -4.45 -7.42
N ARG A 91 3.53 -4.95 -6.47
CA ARG A 91 4.03 -4.10 -5.37
C ARG A 91 5.05 -3.06 -5.82
N PHE A 92 5.95 -3.43 -6.72
CA PHE A 92 7.04 -2.56 -7.16
C PHE A 92 6.75 -1.96 -8.54
N TRP A 93 6.62 -2.78 -9.58
CA TRP A 93 6.42 -2.26 -10.94
C TRP A 93 5.08 -1.56 -11.10
N GLY A 94 4.02 -2.05 -10.47
CA GLY A 94 2.72 -1.36 -10.42
C GLY A 94 2.80 -0.01 -9.70
N ALA A 95 3.58 0.10 -8.62
CA ALA A 95 3.82 1.39 -7.95
C ALA A 95 4.60 2.34 -8.85
N VAL A 96 5.64 1.85 -9.55
CA VAL A 96 6.40 2.65 -10.52
C VAL A 96 5.49 3.16 -11.64
N ALA A 97 4.66 2.29 -12.23
CA ALA A 97 3.71 2.68 -13.27
C ALA A 97 2.70 3.72 -12.75
N ALA A 98 2.13 3.49 -11.56
CA ALA A 98 1.17 4.42 -10.97
C ALA A 98 1.79 5.81 -10.75
N VAL A 99 3.00 5.89 -10.18
CA VAL A 99 3.68 7.16 -9.96
C VAL A 99 4.06 7.82 -11.28
N ARG A 100 4.61 7.07 -12.23
CA ARG A 100 5.00 7.59 -13.55
C ARG A 100 3.85 8.31 -14.26
N HIS A 101 2.65 7.72 -14.23
CA HIS A 101 1.49 8.28 -14.92
C HIS A 101 0.70 9.29 -14.08
N ALA A 102 0.80 9.24 -12.75
CA ALA A 102 0.14 10.20 -11.86
C ALA A 102 0.96 11.48 -11.66
N ALA A 103 2.29 11.41 -11.54
CA ALA A 103 3.13 12.54 -11.17
C ALA A 103 2.94 13.80 -12.04
N PRO A 104 2.81 13.71 -13.40
CA PRO A 104 2.56 14.87 -14.23
C PRO A 104 1.19 15.53 -13.99
N ARG A 105 0.29 14.89 -13.24
CA ARG A 105 -1.08 15.32 -12.95
C ARG A 105 -1.25 15.78 -11.51
N ILE A 106 -0.24 15.54 -10.66
CA ILE A 106 -0.28 15.96 -9.25
C ILE A 106 0.00 17.45 -9.19
N ARG A 107 -0.92 18.19 -8.56
CA ARG A 107 -0.79 19.63 -8.35
C ARG A 107 0.40 19.97 -7.47
N ALA A 108 0.92 21.19 -7.62
CA ALA A 108 1.97 21.70 -6.74
C ALA A 108 1.53 21.63 -5.26
N GLY A 109 2.41 21.10 -4.40
CA GLY A 109 2.11 20.85 -2.99
C GLY A 109 1.39 19.52 -2.70
N GLY A 110 1.06 18.76 -3.74
CA GLY A 110 0.48 17.43 -3.60
C GLY A 110 1.48 16.37 -3.14
N SER A 111 1.03 15.11 -3.08
CA SER A 111 1.89 14.03 -2.58
C SER A 111 1.59 12.66 -3.18
N VAL A 112 2.60 11.80 -3.08
CA VAL A 112 2.52 10.35 -3.29
C VAL A 112 2.78 9.66 -1.96
N VAL A 113 1.94 8.67 -1.61
CA VAL A 113 2.16 7.81 -0.44
C VAL A 113 2.17 6.35 -0.91
N LEU A 114 3.31 5.69 -0.75
CA LEU A 114 3.52 4.28 -1.09
C LEU A 114 3.32 3.39 0.15
N THR A 115 3.20 2.08 -0.05
CA THR A 115 3.06 1.12 1.03
C THR A 115 4.18 0.08 0.97
N SER A 116 5.01 0.06 2.01
CA SER A 116 6.04 -0.94 2.29
C SER A 116 5.50 -2.02 3.27
N GLY A 117 6.32 -2.55 4.13
CA GLY A 117 5.97 -3.48 5.22
C GLY A 117 7.14 -3.73 6.16
N THR A 118 6.86 -4.08 7.41
CA THR A 118 7.90 -4.34 8.44
C THR A 118 8.88 -5.44 8.04
N VAL A 119 8.51 -6.32 7.11
CA VAL A 119 9.39 -7.33 6.54
C VAL A 119 10.65 -6.75 5.89
N ALA A 120 10.62 -5.46 5.46
CA ALA A 120 11.80 -4.76 4.92
C ALA A 120 12.96 -4.65 5.92
N VAL A 121 12.64 -4.51 7.20
CA VAL A 121 13.63 -4.28 8.28
C VAL A 121 13.67 -5.41 9.30
N ARG A 122 12.62 -6.22 9.36
CA ARG A 122 12.52 -7.38 10.24
C ARG A 122 11.97 -8.59 9.47
N PRO A 123 12.78 -9.20 8.60
CA PRO A 123 12.36 -10.35 7.82
C PRO A 123 12.26 -11.61 8.71
N SER A 124 11.41 -12.55 8.30
CA SER A 124 11.35 -13.91 8.85
C SER A 124 11.91 -14.92 7.85
N ALA A 125 12.14 -16.15 8.31
CA ALA A 125 12.52 -17.24 7.42
C ALA A 125 11.50 -17.41 6.28
N GLY A 126 11.99 -17.59 5.06
CA GLY A 126 11.17 -17.68 3.86
C GLY A 126 10.66 -16.33 3.29
N ALA A 127 10.94 -15.22 3.95
CA ALA A 127 10.45 -13.90 3.52
C ALA A 127 11.47 -13.07 2.73
N ALA A 128 12.57 -13.64 2.26
CA ALA A 128 13.65 -12.89 1.59
C ALA A 128 13.17 -12.04 0.40
N LEU A 129 12.35 -12.62 -0.50
CA LEU A 129 11.81 -11.90 -1.65
C LEU A 129 10.82 -10.79 -1.23
N MET A 130 9.99 -11.06 -0.23
CA MET A 130 9.06 -10.06 0.32
C MET A 130 9.83 -8.89 0.95
N ALA A 131 10.91 -9.19 1.69
CA ALA A 131 11.79 -8.19 2.29
C ALA A 131 12.46 -7.32 1.23
N GLY A 132 13.00 -7.96 0.16
CA GLY A 132 13.57 -7.26 -0.99
C GLY A 132 12.56 -6.32 -1.67
N GLY A 133 11.33 -6.79 -1.92
CA GLY A 133 10.28 -5.99 -2.52
C GLY A 133 9.85 -4.81 -1.65
N ALA A 134 9.67 -5.03 -0.34
CA ALA A 134 9.32 -3.96 0.60
C ALA A 134 10.46 -2.93 0.74
N ALA A 135 11.72 -3.37 0.82
CA ALA A 135 12.88 -2.48 0.87
C ALA A 135 13.05 -1.69 -0.44
N ALA A 136 12.74 -2.28 -1.59
CA ALA A 136 12.76 -1.59 -2.88
C ALA A 136 11.77 -0.40 -2.91
N ILE A 137 10.56 -0.54 -2.35
CA ILE A 137 9.60 0.56 -2.20
C ILE A 137 10.18 1.68 -1.33
N GLU A 138 10.91 1.37 -0.27
CA GLU A 138 11.53 2.39 0.59
C GLU A 138 12.67 3.13 -0.12
N GLY A 139 13.47 2.42 -0.91
CA GLY A 139 14.47 3.03 -1.79
C GLY A 139 13.84 3.94 -2.85
N LEU A 140 12.81 3.42 -3.53
CA LEU A 140 12.02 4.16 -4.53
C LEU A 140 11.41 5.43 -3.93
N THR A 141 10.84 5.37 -2.73
CA THR A 141 10.27 6.51 -2.03
C THR A 141 11.28 7.66 -1.88
N ARG A 142 12.50 7.35 -1.44
CA ARG A 142 13.55 8.36 -1.27
C ARG A 142 14.04 8.93 -2.61
N GLY A 143 14.21 8.09 -3.61
CA GLY A 143 14.60 8.52 -4.97
C GLY A 143 13.55 9.45 -5.57
N LEU A 144 12.28 9.05 -5.53
CA LEU A 144 11.18 9.86 -6.06
C LEU A 144 10.96 11.16 -5.29
N ALA A 145 11.22 11.20 -3.98
CA ALA A 145 11.12 12.44 -3.19
C ALA A 145 12.11 13.51 -3.68
N VAL A 146 13.27 13.09 -4.18
CA VAL A 146 14.27 13.99 -4.79
C VAL A 146 13.87 14.35 -6.21
N GLU A 147 13.49 13.36 -7.01
CA GLU A 147 13.22 13.52 -8.44
C GLU A 147 11.97 14.33 -8.73
N LEU A 148 10.91 14.13 -7.94
CA LEU A 148 9.59 14.75 -8.17
C LEU A 148 9.37 16.06 -7.39
N ALA A 149 10.38 16.56 -6.67
CA ALA A 149 10.22 17.80 -5.93
C ALA A 149 9.64 18.93 -6.82
N PRO A 150 8.66 19.71 -6.35
CA PRO A 150 8.16 19.85 -4.97
C PRO A 150 7.02 18.88 -4.58
N ILE A 151 6.66 17.89 -5.41
CA ILE A 151 5.73 16.83 -5.01
C ILE A 151 6.39 16.00 -3.90
N ARG A 152 5.69 15.85 -2.78
CA ARG A 152 6.19 15.06 -1.65
C ARG A 152 5.97 13.57 -1.89
N VAL A 153 6.95 12.73 -1.58
CA VAL A 153 6.83 11.28 -1.71
C VAL A 153 7.23 10.63 -0.40
N ASN A 154 6.33 9.84 0.17
CA ASN A 154 6.53 9.13 1.43
C ASN A 154 6.05 7.69 1.32
N ALA A 155 6.36 6.86 2.29
CA ALA A 155 5.78 5.52 2.44
C ALA A 155 5.28 5.28 3.85
N VAL A 156 4.25 4.44 3.98
CA VAL A 156 3.87 3.81 5.23
C VAL A 156 4.45 2.40 5.26
N ARG A 157 5.02 2.00 6.40
CA ARG A 157 5.49 0.65 6.71
C ARG A 157 4.57 0.03 7.76
N PRO A 158 3.50 -0.66 7.36
CA PRO A 158 2.59 -1.31 8.29
C PRO A 158 3.20 -2.57 8.88
N GLY A 159 2.83 -2.88 10.12
CA GLY A 159 2.96 -4.20 10.72
C GLY A 159 1.87 -5.16 10.25
N ALA A 160 1.56 -6.16 11.08
CA ALA A 160 0.38 -6.99 10.86
C ALA A 160 -0.89 -6.17 11.08
N VAL A 161 -1.80 -6.21 10.09
CA VAL A 161 -3.04 -5.44 10.08
C VAL A 161 -4.19 -6.36 9.67
N HIS A 162 -5.33 -6.27 10.35
CA HIS A 162 -6.54 -7.01 9.99
C HIS A 162 -7.02 -6.61 8.59
N THR A 163 -6.76 -7.47 7.61
CA THR A 163 -7.11 -7.28 6.20
C THR A 163 -7.48 -8.62 5.56
N PRO A 164 -8.20 -8.64 4.43
CA PRO A 164 -8.50 -9.86 3.69
C PRO A 164 -7.27 -10.68 3.25
N MET A 165 -6.07 -10.14 3.37
CA MET A 165 -4.82 -10.88 3.13
C MET A 165 -4.73 -12.17 3.98
N TRP A 166 -5.35 -12.18 5.15
CA TRP A 166 -5.34 -13.32 6.09
C TRP A 166 -6.46 -14.33 5.81
N ASP A 167 -7.42 -14.03 4.93
CA ASP A 167 -8.59 -14.88 4.65
C ASP A 167 -8.22 -16.18 3.94
N ALA A 168 -7.02 -16.28 3.35
CA ALA A 168 -6.49 -17.51 2.81
C ALA A 168 -6.25 -18.59 3.89
N ALA A 169 -6.10 -18.20 5.16
CA ALA A 169 -6.00 -19.12 6.28
C ALA A 169 -7.39 -19.38 6.88
N PRO A 170 -7.85 -20.65 6.92
CA PRO A 170 -9.14 -20.98 7.52
C PRO A 170 -9.08 -20.84 9.05
N GLU A 171 -10.25 -20.62 9.67
CA GLU A 171 -10.39 -20.73 11.12
C GLU A 171 -10.24 -22.23 11.59
N PRO A 172 -9.63 -22.49 12.76
CA PRO A 172 -9.11 -21.52 13.76
C PRO A 172 -7.66 -21.06 13.51
N ARG A 173 -7.03 -21.50 12.42
CA ARG A 173 -5.62 -21.20 12.11
C ARG A 173 -5.37 -19.69 11.94
N ARG A 174 -6.32 -18.97 11.33
CA ARG A 174 -6.23 -17.51 11.15
C ARG A 174 -6.18 -16.78 12.49
N SER A 175 -7.09 -17.11 13.41
CA SER A 175 -7.12 -16.50 14.74
C SER A 175 -5.84 -16.80 15.54
N ALA A 176 -5.33 -18.03 15.47
CA ALA A 176 -4.08 -18.39 16.13
C ALA A 176 -2.87 -17.61 15.54
N LEU A 177 -2.83 -17.44 14.20
CA LEU A 177 -1.78 -16.66 13.54
C LEU A 177 -1.82 -15.19 13.98
N LEU A 178 -3.00 -14.57 13.94
CA LEU A 178 -3.18 -13.17 14.34
C LEU A 178 -2.86 -12.97 15.83
N GLY A 179 -3.27 -13.89 16.68
CA GLY A 179 -2.88 -13.87 18.10
C GLY A 179 -1.35 -13.94 18.31
N ALA A 180 -0.67 -14.84 17.59
CA ALA A 180 0.79 -14.94 17.66
C ALA A 180 1.49 -13.67 17.12
N LEU A 181 0.91 -13.00 16.12
CA LEU A 181 1.42 -11.72 15.60
C LEU A 181 1.19 -10.60 16.62
N ALA A 182 0.05 -10.55 17.30
CA ALA A 182 -0.23 -9.58 18.37
C ALA A 182 0.79 -9.70 19.51
N GLU A 183 1.10 -10.91 19.95
CA GLU A 183 2.11 -11.14 21.01
C GLU A 183 3.51 -10.62 20.64
N ARG A 184 3.81 -10.50 19.36
CA ARG A 184 5.06 -9.95 18.80
C ARG A 184 5.04 -8.45 18.56
N THR A 185 4.10 -7.72 19.14
CA THR A 185 4.06 -6.26 19.17
C THR A 185 4.16 -5.76 20.61
N LEU A 186 4.65 -4.53 20.80
CA LEU A 186 4.66 -3.88 22.12
C LEU A 186 3.25 -3.52 22.59
N THR A 187 2.36 -3.20 21.64
CA THR A 187 0.95 -2.86 21.92
C THR A 187 0.07 -4.08 22.17
N LYS A 188 0.60 -5.31 21.99
CA LYS A 188 -0.13 -6.58 22.14
C LYS A 188 -1.40 -6.68 21.29
N THR A 189 -1.40 -6.03 20.14
CA THR A 189 -2.52 -6.01 19.19
C THR A 189 -2.03 -6.19 17.76
N VAL A 190 -2.90 -6.72 16.90
CA VAL A 190 -2.81 -6.55 15.45
C VAL A 190 -3.42 -5.21 15.09
N GLY A 191 -2.85 -4.49 14.14
CA GLY A 191 -3.35 -3.18 13.72
C GLY A 191 -4.68 -3.28 12.96
N GLU A 192 -5.43 -2.20 12.96
CA GLU A 192 -6.67 -2.06 12.18
C GLU A 192 -6.43 -1.20 10.92
N PRO A 193 -7.17 -1.44 9.82
CA PRO A 193 -7.02 -0.69 8.58
C PRO A 193 -7.11 0.83 8.71
N ASN A 194 -7.94 1.33 9.64
CA ASN A 194 -8.11 2.76 9.91
C ASN A 194 -6.88 3.40 10.57
N GLN A 195 -6.08 2.64 11.32
CA GLN A 195 -4.82 3.12 11.89
C GLN A 195 -3.77 3.37 10.80
N ILE A 196 -3.74 2.52 9.77
CA ILE A 196 -2.88 2.73 8.60
C ILE A 196 -3.42 3.88 7.73
N ALA A 197 -4.75 3.99 7.60
CA ALA A 197 -5.38 5.11 6.91
C ALA A 197 -5.02 6.45 7.55
N ALA A 198 -5.01 6.55 8.88
CA ALA A 198 -4.61 7.76 9.60
C ALA A 198 -3.16 8.17 9.25
N ALA A 199 -2.24 7.21 9.12
CA ALA A 199 -0.88 7.49 8.68
C ALA A 199 -0.80 7.99 7.23
N HIS A 200 -1.59 7.40 6.31
CA HIS A 200 -1.69 7.90 4.94
C HIS A 200 -2.18 9.34 4.91
N LEU A 201 -3.28 9.65 5.62
CA LEU A 201 -3.86 10.99 5.68
C LEU A 201 -2.87 12.01 6.29
N TYR A 202 -2.16 11.63 7.37
CA TYR A 202 -1.10 12.46 7.93
C TYR A 202 -0.02 12.81 6.89
N LEU A 203 0.44 11.83 6.10
CA LEU A 203 1.45 12.06 5.07
C LEU A 203 0.92 12.86 3.86
N MET A 204 -0.39 12.80 3.60
CA MET A 204 -1.04 13.65 2.59
C MET A 204 -1.10 15.11 3.06
N ASP A 205 -1.47 15.36 4.30
CA ASP A 205 -1.70 16.70 4.85
C ASP A 205 -0.42 17.42 5.29
N ASN A 206 0.53 16.72 5.91
CA ASN A 206 1.74 17.35 6.44
C ASN A 206 2.72 17.76 5.34
N ARG A 207 2.73 19.06 5.04
CA ARG A 207 3.51 19.66 3.94
C ARG A 207 5.02 19.69 4.16
N PHE A 208 5.49 19.40 5.38
CA PHE A 208 6.93 19.40 5.71
C PHE A 208 7.54 18.00 5.81
N VAL A 209 6.79 16.95 5.40
CA VAL A 209 7.25 15.56 5.43
C VAL A 209 7.39 15.03 4.00
N THR A 210 8.63 14.68 3.61
CA THR A 210 8.94 14.01 2.34
C THR A 210 10.14 13.08 2.49
N GLY A 211 10.24 12.04 1.66
CA GLY A 211 11.33 11.04 1.69
C GLY A 211 11.30 10.11 2.90
N THR A 212 10.26 10.16 3.75
CA THR A 212 10.17 9.36 4.96
C THR A 212 9.46 8.02 4.74
N VAL A 213 9.79 7.06 5.61
CA VAL A 213 9.06 5.80 5.78
C VAL A 213 8.48 5.79 7.18
N LEU A 214 7.18 6.04 7.29
CA LEU A 214 6.47 6.07 8.57
C LEU A 214 6.08 4.64 8.98
N THR A 215 6.66 4.16 10.07
CA THR A 215 6.35 2.83 10.61
C THR A 215 5.11 2.89 11.50
N VAL A 216 4.14 1.99 11.23
CA VAL A 216 2.89 1.83 11.99
C VAL A 216 2.67 0.34 12.23
N ASP A 217 3.23 -0.18 13.32
CA ASP A 217 3.40 -1.63 13.52
C ASP A 217 3.21 -2.09 14.98
N GLY A 218 2.73 -1.22 15.86
CA GLY A 218 2.61 -1.53 17.28
C GLY A 218 3.95 -1.83 17.98
N GLY A 219 5.07 -1.34 17.42
CA GLY A 219 6.41 -1.56 17.94
C GLY A 219 7.00 -2.94 17.61
N ALA A 220 6.43 -3.65 16.60
CA ALA A 220 6.90 -4.99 16.24
C ALA A 220 8.37 -5.03 15.82
N VAL A 221 8.90 -3.98 15.19
CA VAL A 221 10.31 -3.92 14.74
C VAL A 221 11.31 -3.74 15.88
N LEU A 222 10.86 -3.46 17.10
CA LEU A 222 11.71 -3.24 18.27
C LEU A 222 11.91 -4.49 19.13
N LEU A 223 11.20 -5.60 18.84
CA LEU A 223 11.22 -6.86 19.63
C LEU A 223 12.13 -7.95 19.07
#